data_392e293c845b6481768aa6e748951fe9
#
_entry.id   392e293c845b6481768aa6e748951fe9
#
_cell.length_a   1.000
_cell.length_b   1.000
_cell.length_c   1.000
_cell.angle_alpha   90.00
_cell.angle_beta   90.00
_cell.angle_gamma   90.00
#
_symmetry.space_group_name_H-M   'P 1'
#
loop_
_entity.id
_entity.type
_entity.pdbx_description
1 polymer ?
#
loop_
_entity_poly.entity_id
_entity_poly.type
_entity_poly.pdbx_seq_one_letter_code
_entity_poly.pdbx_strand_id
1 'polypeptide(L)'
;MAKNAKIRVRFAASPTGLRHIGAARTTLFNYLFAKKNKGSFILRIEDTDKERSKKKYEKDILEGLEWLGLNWDELYYQSKRTKIYEKYLKKLLDSGQAYKKEIIWFKNPNKKVVFNDLIRGRVEVEGSEIGDFSLAKDLKTPLYNFAAVIDDYEMKISHVIRGEDHIPNTPKQIL
;
A
#
# COMPACT_ATOMS: atom_id res chain seq x y z
N MET A 1 21.98 -7.50 2.04
CA MET A 1 20.68 -7.72 2.73
C MET A 1 20.98 -7.87 4.22
N ALA A 2 20.35 -7.10 5.09
CA ALA A 2 20.55 -7.23 6.53
C ALA A 2 20.10 -8.62 6.98
N LYS A 3 21.03 -9.45 7.45
CA LYS A 3 20.77 -10.75 8.07
C LYS A 3 19.93 -10.49 9.33
N ASN A 4 18.66 -10.95 9.36
CA ASN A 4 17.69 -10.94 10.47
C ASN A 4 16.54 -9.92 10.43
N ALA A 5 16.19 -9.27 9.33
CA ALA A 5 14.93 -8.55 9.28
C ALA A 5 13.76 -9.55 9.25
N LYS A 6 12.86 -9.49 10.24
CA LYS A 6 11.67 -10.35 10.29
C LYS A 6 10.81 -10.12 9.03
N ILE A 7 10.43 -11.17 8.34
CA ILE A 7 9.52 -11.07 7.19
C ILE A 7 8.19 -10.48 7.65
N ARG A 8 7.75 -9.45 6.95
CA ARG A 8 6.45 -8.80 7.17
C ARG A 8 5.78 -8.56 5.82
N VAL A 9 4.61 -9.09 5.66
CA VAL A 9 3.77 -8.91 4.47
C VAL A 9 2.38 -8.45 4.89
N ARG A 10 1.63 -7.91 3.95
CA ARG A 10 0.29 -7.42 4.23
C ARG A 10 -0.71 -7.77 3.13
N PHE A 11 -1.94 -8.00 3.53
CA PHE A 11 -3.08 -7.86 2.64
C PHE A 11 -3.72 -6.49 2.88
N ALA A 12 -3.79 -5.69 1.81
CA ALA A 12 -4.37 -4.37 1.80
C ALA A 12 -5.77 -4.46 1.17
N ALA A 13 -6.81 -4.22 1.96
CA ALA A 13 -8.19 -4.47 1.57
C ALA A 13 -9.02 -3.18 1.64
N SER A 14 -9.57 -2.75 0.51
CA SER A 14 -10.52 -1.63 0.46
C SER A 14 -11.95 -2.15 0.66
N PRO A 15 -12.71 -1.67 1.68
CA PRO A 15 -14.06 -2.14 1.96
C PRO A 15 -15.10 -1.42 1.07
N THR A 16 -14.92 -1.49 -0.25
CA THR A 16 -15.73 -0.78 -1.26
C THR A 16 -16.68 -1.68 -2.05
N GLY A 17 -16.64 -2.98 -1.82
CA GLY A 17 -17.47 -3.99 -2.48
C GLY A 17 -17.30 -5.36 -1.84
N LEU A 18 -18.13 -6.32 -2.28
CA LEU A 18 -17.98 -7.73 -1.90
C LEU A 18 -16.67 -8.29 -2.43
N ARG A 19 -16.09 -9.23 -1.70
CA ARG A 19 -14.86 -9.85 -2.12
C ARG A 19 -15.07 -10.89 -3.20
N HIS A 20 -14.07 -11.00 -4.04
CA HIS A 20 -13.98 -12.00 -5.11
C HIS A 20 -12.78 -12.93 -4.87
N ILE A 21 -12.75 -14.02 -5.58
CA ILE A 21 -11.71 -15.06 -5.45
C ILE A 21 -10.28 -14.53 -5.62
N GLY A 22 -10.07 -13.48 -6.42
CA GLY A 22 -8.78 -12.84 -6.58
C GLY A 22 -8.23 -12.22 -5.29
N ALA A 23 -9.11 -11.63 -4.46
CA ALA A 23 -8.73 -11.12 -3.14
C ALA A 23 -8.33 -12.26 -2.20
N ALA A 24 -9.11 -13.35 -2.17
CA ALA A 24 -8.78 -14.54 -1.38
C ALA A 24 -7.45 -15.15 -1.79
N ARG A 25 -7.18 -15.28 -3.10
CA ARG A 25 -5.91 -15.76 -3.66
C ARG A 25 -4.73 -14.90 -3.22
N THR A 26 -4.83 -13.59 -3.36
CA THR A 26 -3.75 -12.66 -2.98
C THR A 26 -3.48 -12.73 -1.47
N THR A 27 -4.53 -12.82 -0.67
CA THR A 27 -4.42 -13.00 0.78
C THR A 27 -3.72 -14.30 1.13
N LEU A 28 -4.11 -15.41 0.49
CA LEU A 28 -3.51 -16.72 0.72
C LEU A 28 -2.00 -16.72 0.43
N PHE A 29 -1.55 -16.10 -0.67
CA PHE A 29 -0.12 -15.99 -0.97
C PHE A 29 0.64 -15.20 0.10
N ASN A 30 0.12 -14.07 0.56
CA ASN A 30 0.72 -13.31 1.65
C ASN A 30 0.80 -14.14 2.94
N TYR A 31 -0.30 -14.81 3.31
CA TYR A 31 -0.38 -15.64 4.51
C TYR A 31 0.64 -16.79 4.46
N LEU A 32 0.66 -17.57 3.39
CA LEU A 32 1.58 -18.70 3.23
C LEU A 32 3.03 -18.24 3.21
N PHE A 33 3.33 -17.12 2.56
CA PHE A 33 4.67 -16.55 2.55
C PHE A 33 5.12 -16.15 3.96
N ALA A 34 4.26 -15.49 4.72
CA ALA A 34 4.54 -15.15 6.12
C ALA A 34 4.79 -16.41 6.96
N LYS A 35 3.89 -17.39 6.90
CA LYS A 35 3.99 -18.64 7.69
C LYS A 35 5.25 -19.45 7.34
N LYS A 36 5.55 -19.63 6.05
CA LYS A 36 6.76 -20.33 5.60
C LYS A 36 8.05 -19.70 6.15
N ASN A 37 8.07 -18.38 6.26
CA ASN A 37 9.25 -17.63 6.68
C ASN A 37 9.23 -17.25 8.17
N LYS A 38 8.30 -17.79 8.98
CA LYS A 38 8.12 -17.44 10.41
C LYS A 38 7.98 -15.91 10.61
N GLY A 39 7.37 -15.25 9.62
CA GLY A 39 7.13 -13.81 9.57
C GLY A 39 5.78 -13.41 10.14
N SER A 40 5.38 -12.17 9.87
CA SER A 40 4.07 -11.63 10.27
C SER A 40 3.21 -11.34 9.04
N PHE A 41 1.94 -11.71 9.12
CA PHE A 41 0.90 -11.37 8.16
C PHE A 41 0.01 -10.27 8.73
N ILE A 42 -0.05 -9.14 8.04
CA ILE A 42 -0.75 -7.93 8.47
C ILE A 42 -2.00 -7.74 7.61
N LEU A 43 -3.13 -7.47 8.26
CA LEU A 43 -4.33 -7.00 7.57
C LEU A 43 -4.41 -5.49 7.69
N ARG A 44 -4.48 -4.79 6.56
CA ARG A 44 -4.70 -3.35 6.48
C ARG A 44 -5.99 -3.04 5.75
N ILE A 45 -6.92 -2.41 6.45
CA ILE A 45 -8.18 -1.93 5.88
C ILE A 45 -7.92 -0.53 5.28
N GLU A 46 -8.07 -0.42 3.97
CA GLU A 46 -7.86 0.82 3.21
C GLU A 46 -9.19 1.57 3.04
N ASP A 47 -9.64 2.20 4.12
CA ASP A 47 -10.93 2.86 4.28
C ASP A 47 -10.86 4.40 4.19
N THR A 48 -9.89 4.92 3.43
CA THR A 48 -9.73 6.38 3.23
C THR A 48 -10.82 6.99 2.34
N ASP A 49 -11.40 6.21 1.46
CA ASP A 49 -12.56 6.61 0.64
C ASP A 49 -13.85 6.41 1.44
N LYS A 50 -14.25 7.45 2.17
CA LYS A 50 -15.42 7.41 3.05
C LYS A 50 -16.76 7.21 2.33
N GLU A 51 -16.88 7.61 1.07
CA GLU A 51 -18.11 7.49 0.30
C GLU A 51 -18.37 6.04 -0.10
N ARG A 52 -17.32 5.35 -0.55
CA ARG A 52 -17.42 3.96 -1.01
C ARG A 52 -17.20 2.93 0.10
N SER A 53 -16.45 3.27 1.15
CA SER A 53 -16.18 2.35 2.26
C SER A 53 -17.42 2.14 3.12
N LYS A 54 -17.82 0.88 3.30
CA LYS A 54 -19.01 0.52 4.08
C LYS A 54 -18.72 -0.59 5.08
N LYS A 55 -19.28 -0.46 6.27
CA LYS A 55 -19.12 -1.43 7.38
C LYS A 55 -19.49 -2.87 6.98
N LYS A 56 -20.49 -3.06 6.13
CA LYS A 56 -20.87 -4.39 5.64
C LYS A 56 -19.75 -5.05 4.83
N TYR A 57 -18.97 -4.29 4.05
CA TYR A 57 -17.85 -4.82 3.28
C TYR A 57 -16.61 -5.05 4.15
N GLU A 58 -16.40 -4.20 5.18
CA GLU A 58 -15.37 -4.45 6.19
C GLU A 58 -15.65 -5.77 6.93
N LYS A 59 -16.91 -5.99 7.35
CA LYS A 59 -17.34 -7.23 7.99
C LYS A 59 -17.11 -8.44 7.07
N ASP A 60 -17.50 -8.35 5.80
CA ASP A 60 -17.26 -9.39 4.80
C ASP A 60 -15.75 -9.70 4.65
N ILE A 61 -14.86 -8.68 4.76
CA ILE A 61 -13.42 -8.88 4.76
C ILE A 61 -12.98 -9.72 5.97
N LEU A 62 -13.38 -9.36 7.16
CA LEU A 62 -12.94 -10.02 8.38
C LEU A 62 -13.49 -11.46 8.46
N GLU A 63 -14.80 -11.61 8.32
CA GLU A 63 -15.46 -12.91 8.40
C GLU A 63 -14.98 -13.88 7.30
N GLY A 64 -14.81 -13.39 6.08
CA GLY A 64 -14.33 -14.24 4.99
C GLY A 64 -12.87 -14.68 5.17
N LEU A 65 -11.99 -13.88 5.77
CA LEU A 65 -10.63 -14.30 6.10
C LEU A 65 -10.61 -15.31 7.25
N GLU A 66 -11.43 -15.10 8.27
CA GLU A 66 -11.60 -16.04 9.38
C GLU A 66 -12.14 -17.37 8.88
N TRP A 67 -13.16 -17.36 8.02
CA TRP A 67 -13.73 -18.57 7.42
C TRP A 67 -12.71 -19.37 6.60
N LEU A 68 -11.77 -18.67 5.91
CA LEU A 68 -10.67 -19.29 5.18
C LEU A 68 -9.50 -19.74 6.10
N GLY A 69 -9.56 -19.48 7.40
CA GLY A 69 -8.47 -19.76 8.34
C GLY A 69 -7.23 -18.87 8.14
N LEU A 70 -7.36 -17.71 7.48
CA LEU A 70 -6.28 -16.79 7.18
C LEU A 70 -6.15 -15.72 8.27
N ASN A 71 -5.83 -16.17 9.49
CA ASN A 71 -5.68 -15.29 10.65
C ASN A 71 -4.47 -14.35 10.51
N TRP A 72 -4.68 -13.08 10.82
CA TRP A 72 -3.65 -12.03 10.79
C TRP A 72 -3.01 -11.82 12.16
N ASP A 73 -1.77 -11.36 12.17
CA ASP A 73 -1.05 -11.04 13.40
C ASP A 73 -1.31 -9.60 13.87
N GLU A 74 -1.60 -8.69 12.93
CA GLU A 74 -1.86 -7.27 13.22
C GLU A 74 -2.96 -6.74 12.29
N LEU A 75 -3.79 -5.81 12.82
CA LEU A 75 -4.87 -5.15 12.07
C LEU A 75 -4.72 -3.64 12.13
N TYR A 76 -4.73 -3.00 10.96
CA TYR A 76 -4.67 -1.55 10.82
C TYR A 76 -5.81 -0.99 9.98
N TYR A 77 -6.20 0.24 10.30
CA TYR A 77 -7.19 1.02 9.55
C TYR A 77 -6.55 2.31 9.06
N GLN A 78 -6.59 2.60 7.78
CA GLN A 78 -6.02 3.83 7.23
C GLN A 78 -6.71 5.08 7.76
N SER A 79 -8.03 5.04 7.95
CA SER A 79 -8.81 6.15 8.53
C SER A 79 -8.32 6.59 9.92
N LYS A 80 -7.68 5.72 10.68
CA LYS A 80 -7.11 6.01 12.00
C LYS A 80 -5.68 6.58 11.95
N ARG A 81 -5.10 6.73 10.75
CA ARG A 81 -3.69 7.07 10.55
C ARG A 81 -3.46 8.46 9.93
N THR A 82 -4.51 9.27 9.80
CA THR A 82 -4.49 10.60 9.16
C THR A 82 -3.35 11.49 9.64
N LYS A 83 -3.05 11.52 10.96
CA LYS A 83 -1.96 12.32 11.52
C LYS A 83 -0.57 11.90 11.00
N ILE A 84 -0.39 10.61 10.71
CA ILE A 84 0.85 10.08 10.15
C ILE A 84 1.01 10.59 8.72
N TYR A 85 -0.03 10.46 7.90
CA TYR A 85 -0.01 10.95 6.51
C TYR A 85 0.23 12.46 6.44
N GLU A 86 -0.44 13.23 7.29
CA GLU A 86 -0.26 14.68 7.39
C GLU A 86 1.19 15.05 7.70
N LYS A 87 1.84 14.36 8.63
CA LYS A 87 3.25 14.56 8.96
C LYS A 87 4.16 14.37 7.74
N TYR A 88 3.96 13.30 6.98
CA TYR A 88 4.78 13.02 5.79
C TYR A 88 4.48 13.96 4.63
N LEU A 89 3.21 14.35 4.42
CA LEU A 89 2.84 15.37 3.42
C LEU A 89 3.51 16.70 3.71
N LYS A 90 3.47 17.17 4.96
CA LYS A 90 4.16 18.40 5.37
C LYS A 90 5.66 18.32 5.08
N LYS A 91 6.30 17.20 5.45
CA LYS A 91 7.73 16.99 5.17
C LYS A 91 8.06 17.10 3.68
N LEU A 92 7.23 16.52 2.80
CA LEU A 92 7.45 16.60 1.34
C LEU A 92 7.22 18.02 0.80
N LEU A 93 6.23 18.75 1.33
CA LEU A 93 5.98 20.14 0.96
C LEU A 93 7.12 21.05 1.41
N ASP A 94 7.58 20.91 2.66
CA ASP A 94 8.66 21.71 3.24
C ASP A 94 10.00 21.48 2.52
N SER A 95 10.22 20.26 2.03
CA SER A 95 11.45 19.91 1.26
C SER A 95 11.36 20.25 -0.23
N GLY A 96 10.21 20.77 -0.72
CA GLY A 96 10.00 21.06 -2.13
C GLY A 96 9.86 19.83 -3.03
N GLN A 97 9.76 18.63 -2.45
CA GLN A 97 9.49 17.37 -3.18
C GLN A 97 8.01 17.22 -3.53
N ALA A 98 7.14 17.98 -2.90
CA ALA A 98 5.74 18.09 -3.26
C ALA A 98 5.36 19.58 -3.38
N TYR A 99 4.27 19.84 -4.09
CA TYR A 99 3.71 21.18 -4.22
C TYR A 99 2.18 21.12 -4.22
N LYS A 100 1.54 22.23 -3.84
CA LYS A 100 0.10 22.36 -3.80
C LYS A 100 -0.40 23.19 -4.98
N LYS A 101 -1.35 22.65 -5.71
CA LYS A 101 -2.27 23.36 -6.61
C LYS A 101 -3.69 23.19 -6.03
N GLU A 102 -4.65 22.71 -6.82
CA GLU A 102 -5.97 22.30 -6.32
C GLU A 102 -5.85 21.13 -5.33
N ILE A 103 -4.91 20.20 -5.61
CA ILE A 103 -4.54 19.07 -4.77
C ILE A 103 -3.02 19.07 -4.55
N ILE A 104 -2.52 18.14 -3.72
CA ILE A 104 -1.09 18.00 -3.45
C ILE A 104 -0.47 17.01 -4.44
N TRP A 105 0.58 17.46 -5.12
CA TRP A 105 1.31 16.71 -6.14
C TRP A 105 2.73 16.40 -5.69
N PHE A 106 3.22 15.22 -6.08
CA PHE A 106 4.64 14.87 -6.00
C PHE A 106 5.36 15.46 -7.21
N LYS A 107 6.47 16.14 -6.95
CA LYS A 107 7.37 16.66 -7.98
C LYS A 107 8.29 15.53 -8.41
N ASN A 108 8.06 14.99 -9.59
CA ASN A 108 8.85 13.88 -10.10
C ASN A 108 10.31 14.35 -10.36
N PRO A 109 11.33 13.69 -9.80
CA PRO A 109 12.74 14.02 -10.05
C PRO A 109 13.23 13.59 -11.45
N ASN A 110 12.36 13.02 -12.29
CA ASN A 110 12.66 12.52 -13.63
C ASN A 110 13.82 11.50 -13.68
N LYS A 111 13.99 10.75 -12.61
CA LYS A 111 15.02 9.71 -12.53
C LYS A 111 14.46 8.39 -13.03
N LYS A 112 15.27 7.61 -13.73
CA LYS A 112 14.97 6.24 -14.08
C LYS A 112 14.71 5.41 -12.83
N VAL A 113 13.60 4.67 -12.81
CA VAL A 113 13.25 3.75 -11.73
C VAL A 113 13.53 2.32 -12.19
N VAL A 114 14.32 1.60 -11.41
CA VAL A 114 14.62 0.18 -11.67
C VAL A 114 14.30 -0.62 -10.43
N PHE A 115 13.57 -1.71 -10.60
CA PHE A 115 13.31 -2.66 -9.52
C PHE A 115 13.30 -4.09 -10.05
N ASN A 116 13.55 -5.04 -9.16
CA ASN A 116 13.50 -6.45 -9.48
C ASN A 116 12.21 -7.04 -8.90
N ASP A 117 11.25 -7.33 -9.77
CA ASP A 117 10.09 -8.12 -9.41
C ASP A 117 10.48 -9.61 -9.35
N LEU A 118 10.06 -10.31 -8.29
CA LEU A 118 10.46 -11.72 -8.08
C LEU A 118 9.87 -12.67 -9.13
N ILE A 119 8.84 -12.27 -9.84
CA ILE A 119 8.14 -13.08 -10.86
C ILE A 119 8.46 -12.58 -12.26
N ARG A 120 8.41 -11.27 -12.48
CA ARG A 120 8.60 -10.62 -13.79
C ARG A 120 10.05 -10.25 -14.07
N GLY A 121 10.95 -10.39 -13.08
CA GLY A 121 12.35 -10.02 -13.22
C GLY A 121 12.57 -8.50 -13.15
N ARG A 122 13.58 -8.04 -13.87
CA ARG A 122 13.97 -6.63 -13.88
C ARG A 122 12.97 -5.78 -14.66
N VAL A 123 12.42 -4.78 -13.98
CA VAL A 123 11.50 -3.77 -14.57
C VAL A 123 12.18 -2.41 -14.53
N GLU A 124 12.16 -1.70 -15.64
CA GLU A 124 12.72 -0.36 -15.80
C GLU A 124 11.66 0.59 -16.34
N VAL A 125 11.57 1.78 -15.76
CA VAL A 125 10.65 2.82 -16.21
C VAL A 125 11.39 4.16 -16.21
N GLU A 126 11.33 4.88 -17.32
CA GLU A 126 11.93 6.22 -17.40
C GLU A 126 11.08 7.20 -16.58
N GLY A 127 11.76 8.01 -15.76
CA GLY A 127 11.07 8.97 -14.87
C GLY A 127 10.20 9.96 -15.64
N SER A 128 10.62 10.37 -16.83
CA SER A 128 9.87 11.28 -17.70
C SER A 128 8.51 10.73 -18.14
N GLU A 129 8.36 9.39 -18.22
CA GLU A 129 7.08 8.73 -18.56
C GLU A 129 6.08 8.74 -17.40
N ILE A 130 6.58 8.88 -16.16
CA ILE A 130 5.72 8.88 -14.97
C ILE A 130 5.08 10.26 -14.77
N GLY A 131 5.81 11.35 -15.06
CA GLY A 131 5.38 12.72 -14.79
C GLY A 131 5.15 13.01 -13.28
N ASP A 132 4.67 14.21 -12.98
CA ASP A 132 4.19 14.53 -11.63
C ASP A 132 2.87 13.79 -11.36
N PHE A 133 2.68 13.35 -10.12
CA PHE A 133 1.47 12.60 -9.76
C PHE A 133 0.88 13.04 -8.42
N SER A 134 -0.42 12.87 -8.27
CA SER A 134 -1.15 13.29 -7.10
C SER A 134 -0.85 12.42 -5.87
N LEU A 135 -0.63 13.07 -4.72
CA LEU A 135 -0.39 12.43 -3.42
C LEU A 135 -1.62 12.47 -2.51
N ALA A 136 -2.32 13.60 -2.49
CA ALA A 136 -3.45 13.82 -1.58
C ALA A 136 -4.38 14.91 -2.13
N LYS A 137 -5.67 14.85 -1.78
CA LYS A 137 -6.62 15.94 -2.05
C LYS A 137 -6.30 17.16 -1.17
N ASP A 138 -5.96 16.89 0.07
CA ASP A 138 -5.53 17.87 1.08
C ASP A 138 -4.66 17.15 2.14
N LEU A 139 -4.22 17.85 3.19
CA LEU A 139 -3.35 17.28 4.23
C LEU A 139 -3.96 16.10 5.00
N LYS A 140 -5.28 15.95 4.98
CA LYS A 140 -6.00 14.90 5.72
C LYS A 140 -6.55 13.79 4.84
N THR A 141 -6.52 13.98 3.52
CA THR A 141 -7.14 13.09 2.53
C THR A 141 -6.09 12.54 1.56
N PRO A 142 -5.25 11.59 2.01
CA PRO A 142 -4.22 10.97 1.17
C PRO A 142 -4.85 10.14 0.06
N LEU A 143 -4.18 10.06 -1.08
CA LEU A 143 -4.53 9.16 -2.17
C LEU A 143 -3.80 7.82 -2.03
N TYR A 144 -4.29 6.82 -2.72
CA TYR A 144 -3.87 5.42 -2.61
C TYR A 144 -2.35 5.22 -2.59
N ASN A 145 -1.64 5.68 -3.63
CA ASN A 145 -0.21 5.44 -3.74
C ASN A 145 0.57 6.00 -2.55
N PHE A 146 0.23 7.21 -2.12
CA PHE A 146 0.89 7.84 -0.97
C PHE A 146 0.59 7.12 0.35
N ALA A 147 -0.69 6.85 0.63
CA ALA A 147 -1.07 6.16 1.86
C ALA A 147 -0.44 4.78 1.96
N ALA A 148 -0.43 4.01 0.86
CA ALA A 148 0.18 2.68 0.80
C ALA A 148 1.68 2.70 1.12
N VAL A 149 2.43 3.66 0.57
CA VAL A 149 3.88 3.81 0.82
C VAL A 149 4.16 4.13 2.28
N ILE A 150 3.46 5.12 2.83
CA ILE A 150 3.66 5.53 4.23
C ILE A 150 3.35 4.37 5.18
N ASP A 151 2.27 3.65 4.90
CA ASP A 151 1.89 2.51 5.72
C ASP A 151 2.86 1.34 5.59
N ASP A 152 3.28 0.99 4.38
CA ASP A 152 4.26 -0.08 4.17
C ASP A 152 5.59 0.25 4.87
N TYR A 153 6.01 1.53 4.86
CA TYR A 153 7.20 1.99 5.59
C TYR A 153 7.02 1.91 7.11
N GLU A 154 5.96 2.50 7.66
CA GLU A 154 5.69 2.53 9.10
C GLU A 154 5.42 1.13 9.70
N MET A 155 4.78 0.27 8.92
CA MET A 155 4.53 -1.14 9.29
C MET A 155 5.73 -2.04 9.02
N LYS A 156 6.83 -1.49 8.47
CA LYS A 156 8.07 -2.22 8.13
C LYS A 156 7.79 -3.42 7.23
N ILE A 157 6.97 -3.23 6.22
CA ILE A 157 6.66 -4.28 5.23
C ILE A 157 7.94 -4.60 4.46
N SER A 158 8.31 -5.86 4.46
CA SER A 158 9.54 -6.36 3.82
C SER A 158 9.31 -6.82 2.37
N HIS A 159 8.12 -7.35 2.09
CA HIS A 159 7.74 -7.84 0.76
C HIS A 159 6.31 -7.43 0.45
N VAL A 160 6.11 -6.97 -0.78
CA VAL A 160 4.80 -6.59 -1.31
C VAL A 160 4.35 -7.67 -2.28
N ILE A 161 3.34 -8.44 -1.90
CA ILE A 161 2.71 -9.47 -2.74
C ILE A 161 1.32 -8.98 -3.10
N ARG A 162 1.07 -8.74 -4.38
CA ARG A 162 -0.18 -8.16 -4.90
C ARG A 162 -0.44 -8.54 -6.35
N GLY A 163 -1.58 -8.19 -6.88
CA GLY A 163 -1.92 -8.41 -8.29
C GLY A 163 -0.98 -7.70 -9.25
N GLU A 164 -0.82 -8.25 -10.44
CA GLU A 164 0.03 -7.72 -11.51
C GLU A 164 -0.45 -6.35 -12.02
N ASP A 165 -1.73 -6.08 -11.92
CA ASP A 165 -2.37 -4.79 -12.22
C ASP A 165 -1.77 -3.62 -11.43
N HIS A 166 -1.04 -3.91 -10.35
CA HIS A 166 -0.31 -2.92 -9.57
C HIS A 166 1.13 -2.65 -10.03
N ILE A 167 1.67 -3.34 -11.01
CA ILE A 167 3.02 -3.08 -11.52
C ILE A 167 3.20 -1.61 -11.93
N PRO A 168 2.26 -0.95 -12.64
CA PRO A 168 2.37 0.46 -13.00
C PRO A 168 2.37 1.44 -11.80
N ASN A 169 1.92 0.99 -10.63
CA ASN A 169 1.98 1.79 -9.41
C ASN A 169 3.36 1.74 -8.73
N THR A 170 4.11 0.66 -8.94
CA THR A 170 5.39 0.41 -8.26
C THR A 170 6.42 1.53 -8.48
N PRO A 171 6.66 2.04 -9.70
CA PRO A 171 7.59 3.15 -9.92
C PRO A 171 7.22 4.42 -9.14
N LYS A 172 5.92 4.78 -9.12
CA LYS A 172 5.42 5.94 -8.34
C LYS A 172 5.66 5.75 -6.84
N GLN A 173 5.51 4.53 -6.36
CA GLN A 173 5.69 4.20 -4.95
C GLN A 173 7.16 4.13 -4.56
N ILE A 174 8.06 3.81 -5.46
CA ILE A 174 9.52 3.84 -5.23
C ILE A 174 10.02 5.30 -5.16
N LEU A 175 9.56 6.19 -6.03
CA LEU A 175 9.90 7.61 -6.02
C LEU A 175 9.43 8.28 -4.74
#